data_b04ea54eae710e7ba381051b9234e6a0
#
_entry.id   b04ea54eae710e7ba381051b9234e6a0
#
_cell.length_a   1.000
_cell.length_b   1.000
_cell.length_c   1.000
_cell.angle_alpha   90.00
_cell.angle_beta   90.00
_cell.angle_gamma   90.00
#
_symmetry.space_group_name_H-M   'P 1'
#
loop_
_entity.id
_entity.type
_entity.pdbx_description
1 polymer ?
#
loop_
_entity_poly.entity_id
_entity_poly.type
_entity_poly.pdbx_seq_one_letter_code
_entity_poly.pdbx_strand_id
1 'polypeptide(L)'
;MGLEKRIVELAKAVKPRLNIIDATVCQEGDGPTNGTPVNLGLVIAGDNQVAVDSMCCKIMKINPLSISHIKLAQKEKLGSVKDIEFIGFKPEFARKFRLPFMYKNAFIRLGFRIAEGPMIRFFERNNKIMIDEERCAKCGTCVKTCPADALTMSEKGPVADTKKCILCLCCQEVCLKNAIGLKKKGITKSGKIR
;
A
#
# COMPACT_ATOMS: atom_id res chain seq x y z
N MET A 1 13.11 10.92 -0.08
CA MET A 1 13.51 9.71 0.67
C MET A 1 12.52 8.62 0.29
N GLY A 2 12.96 7.51 -0.34
CA GLY A 2 12.07 6.49 -0.91
C GLY A 2 11.32 5.66 0.15
N LEU A 3 10.19 5.08 -0.23
CA LEU A 3 9.35 4.23 0.61
C LEU A 3 10.14 3.08 1.25
N GLU A 4 11.04 2.46 0.48
CA GLU A 4 11.85 1.31 0.92
C GLU A 4 12.71 1.63 2.14
N LYS A 5 13.27 2.85 2.19
CA LYS A 5 14.05 3.31 3.34
C LYS A 5 13.17 3.51 4.57
N ARG A 6 11.96 4.04 4.40
CA ARG A 6 10.99 4.18 5.49
C ARG A 6 10.54 2.85 6.07
N ILE A 7 10.33 1.86 5.22
CA ILE A 7 10.01 0.48 5.66
C ILE A 7 11.12 -0.05 6.56
N VAL A 8 12.38 0.10 6.16
CA VAL A 8 13.54 -0.38 6.94
C VAL A 8 13.72 0.42 8.24
N GLU A 9 13.53 1.73 8.23
CA GLU A 9 13.56 2.57 9.43
C GLU A 9 12.48 2.16 10.44
N LEU A 10 11.25 1.91 9.97
CA LEU A 10 10.17 1.42 10.81
C LEU A 10 10.48 0.05 11.40
N ALA A 11 10.99 -0.86 10.59
CA ALA A 11 11.40 -2.20 11.02
C ALA A 11 12.47 -2.17 12.14
N LYS A 12 13.42 -1.23 12.05
CA LYS A 12 14.43 -1.00 13.11
C LYS A 12 13.81 -0.48 14.41
N ALA A 13 12.81 0.39 14.30
CA ALA A 13 12.18 1.00 15.47
C ALA A 13 11.27 0.02 16.20
N VAL A 14 10.44 -0.74 15.47
CA VAL A 14 9.42 -1.63 16.05
C VAL A 14 10.02 -2.95 16.52
N LYS A 15 10.96 -3.54 15.78
CA LYS A 15 11.62 -4.83 16.07
C LYS A 15 10.60 -5.92 16.46
N PRO A 16 9.70 -6.33 15.60
CA PRO A 16 8.69 -7.33 15.92
C PRO A 16 9.36 -8.66 16.31
N ARG A 17 8.86 -9.30 17.37
CA ARG A 17 9.38 -10.60 17.87
C ARG A 17 8.79 -11.79 17.14
N LEU A 18 7.64 -11.60 16.52
CA LEU A 18 6.96 -12.61 15.71
C LEU A 18 6.32 -11.93 14.51
N ASN A 19 6.59 -12.49 13.34
CA ASN A 19 6.00 -12.06 12.08
C ASN A 19 5.17 -13.22 11.54
N ILE A 20 3.90 -12.97 11.20
CA ILE A 20 2.99 -13.98 10.67
C ILE A 20 2.43 -13.45 9.35
N ILE A 21 2.52 -14.27 8.32
CA ILE A 21 1.93 -14.01 7.00
C ILE A 21 0.83 -15.02 6.74
N ASP A 22 -0.38 -14.53 6.55
CA ASP A 22 -1.46 -15.31 5.97
C ASP A 22 -1.27 -15.40 4.46
N ALA A 23 -0.90 -16.59 4.01
CA ALA A 23 -0.75 -16.95 2.60
C ALA A 23 -1.75 -18.03 2.18
N THR A 24 -2.92 -18.09 2.84
CA THR A 24 -4.00 -19.02 2.46
C THR A 24 -4.53 -18.68 1.07
N VAL A 25 -4.87 -17.40 0.85
CA VAL A 25 -5.26 -16.86 -0.45
C VAL A 25 -4.40 -15.64 -0.75
N CYS A 26 -3.47 -15.80 -1.67
CA CYS A 26 -2.60 -14.73 -2.15
C CYS A 26 -3.17 -14.07 -3.41
N GLN A 27 -2.50 -13.04 -3.89
CA GLN A 27 -2.84 -12.36 -5.13
C GLN A 27 -1.62 -12.18 -6.02
N GLU A 28 -1.78 -12.40 -7.31
CA GLU A 28 -0.72 -12.17 -8.30
C GLU A 28 -1.16 -11.20 -9.40
N GLY A 29 -0.22 -10.62 -10.12
CA GLY A 29 -0.48 -9.67 -11.22
C GLY A 29 -0.71 -8.25 -10.74
N ASP A 30 -1.69 -7.56 -11.31
CA ASP A 30 -1.90 -6.11 -11.12
C ASP A 30 -2.80 -5.81 -9.92
N GLY A 31 -2.45 -6.37 -8.74
CA GLY A 31 -3.09 -6.04 -7.47
C GLY A 31 -2.90 -4.58 -7.05
N PRO A 32 -3.66 -4.09 -6.06
CA PRO A 32 -4.66 -4.81 -5.27
C PRO A 32 -6.03 -4.97 -5.95
N THR A 33 -6.37 -4.14 -6.95
CA THR A 33 -7.72 -4.10 -7.54
C THR A 33 -7.93 -5.06 -8.70
N ASN A 34 -6.89 -5.30 -9.52
CA ASN A 34 -6.96 -6.11 -10.74
C ASN A 34 -6.07 -7.37 -10.66
N GLY A 35 -5.72 -7.82 -9.48
CA GLY A 35 -4.95 -9.03 -9.31
C GLY A 35 -5.82 -10.29 -9.41
N THR A 36 -5.15 -11.43 -9.62
CA THR A 36 -5.81 -12.74 -9.68
C THR A 36 -5.54 -13.49 -8.37
N PRO A 37 -6.57 -14.03 -7.69
CA PRO A 37 -6.37 -14.79 -6.47
C PRO A 37 -5.61 -16.11 -6.74
N VAL A 38 -4.80 -16.50 -5.77
CA VAL A 38 -3.97 -17.72 -5.79
C VAL A 38 -4.11 -18.41 -4.44
N ASN A 39 -4.72 -19.58 -4.42
CA ASN A 39 -4.83 -20.40 -3.22
C ASN A 39 -3.50 -21.13 -2.99
N LEU A 40 -2.80 -20.78 -1.91
CA LEU A 40 -1.60 -21.48 -1.46
C LEU A 40 -1.89 -22.36 -0.23
N GLY A 41 -2.86 -21.99 0.61
CA GLY A 41 -3.21 -22.71 1.83
C GLY A 41 -2.09 -22.74 2.88
N LEU A 42 -1.26 -21.69 2.93
CA LEU A 42 -0.09 -21.62 3.79
C LEU A 42 -0.22 -20.52 4.84
N VAL A 43 0.38 -20.74 5.99
CA VAL A 43 0.72 -19.71 6.97
C VAL A 43 2.24 -19.74 7.17
N ILE A 44 2.87 -18.58 7.14
CA ILE A 44 4.32 -18.44 7.30
C ILE A 44 4.55 -17.64 8.57
N ALA A 45 5.40 -18.15 9.46
CA ALA A 45 5.75 -17.44 10.68
C ALA A 45 7.26 -17.49 10.92
N GLY A 46 7.79 -16.46 11.59
CA GLY A 46 9.19 -16.39 11.95
C GLY A 46 9.49 -15.20 12.85
N ASP A 47 10.61 -15.29 13.57
CA ASP A 47 11.08 -14.25 14.48
C ASP A 47 11.84 -13.13 13.77
N ASN A 48 12.32 -13.38 12.54
CA ASN A 48 13.05 -12.40 11.75
C ASN A 48 12.27 -12.00 10.49
N GLN A 49 11.95 -10.72 10.36
CA GLN A 49 11.16 -10.19 9.25
C GLN A 49 11.86 -10.35 7.89
N VAL A 50 13.20 -10.24 7.81
CA VAL A 50 13.93 -10.43 6.55
C VAL A 50 13.88 -11.90 6.12
N ALA A 51 13.92 -12.83 7.07
CA ALA A 51 13.78 -14.25 6.81
C ALA A 51 12.37 -14.59 6.30
N VAL A 52 11.33 -14.06 6.95
CA VAL A 52 9.92 -14.26 6.55
C VAL A 52 9.67 -13.71 5.15
N ASP A 53 10.08 -12.48 4.86
CA ASP A 53 9.96 -11.87 3.53
C ASP A 53 10.74 -12.66 2.47
N SER A 54 11.93 -13.17 2.82
CA SER A 54 12.74 -14.00 1.92
C SER A 54 12.06 -15.33 1.61
N MET A 55 11.35 -15.91 2.59
CA MET A 55 10.55 -17.11 2.39
C MET A 55 9.36 -16.84 1.45
N CYS A 56 8.66 -15.73 1.62
CA CYS A 56 7.61 -15.30 0.69
C CYS A 56 8.16 -15.18 -0.74
N CYS A 57 9.32 -14.54 -0.90
CA CYS A 57 9.98 -14.45 -2.20
C CYS A 57 10.32 -15.83 -2.79
N LYS A 58 10.83 -16.76 -1.96
CA LYS A 58 11.15 -18.14 -2.37
C LYS A 58 9.91 -18.89 -2.87
N ILE A 59 8.79 -18.79 -2.13
CA ILE A 59 7.50 -19.38 -2.55
C ILE A 59 7.03 -18.79 -3.87
N MET A 60 7.16 -17.48 -4.08
CA MET A 60 6.78 -16.80 -5.32
C MET A 60 7.77 -17.00 -6.47
N LYS A 61 8.90 -17.70 -6.24
CA LYS A 61 10.04 -17.84 -7.18
C LYS A 61 10.61 -16.47 -7.62
N ILE A 62 10.71 -15.54 -6.67
CA ILE A 62 11.32 -14.21 -6.84
C ILE A 62 12.66 -14.20 -6.09
N ASN A 63 13.68 -13.57 -6.65
CA ASN A 63 14.93 -13.33 -5.94
C ASN A 63 14.71 -12.28 -4.83
N PRO A 64 14.91 -12.59 -3.53
CA PRO A 64 14.71 -11.64 -2.44
C PRO A 64 15.55 -10.36 -2.61
N LEU A 65 16.78 -10.48 -3.12
CA LEU A 65 17.67 -9.33 -3.33
C LEU A 65 17.25 -8.41 -4.50
N SER A 66 16.28 -8.82 -5.30
CA SER A 66 15.64 -7.93 -6.30
C SER A 66 14.65 -6.96 -5.65
N ILE A 67 14.24 -7.21 -4.40
CA ILE A 67 13.31 -6.38 -3.63
C ILE A 67 14.12 -5.38 -2.81
N SER A 68 13.93 -4.08 -3.10
CA SER A 68 14.78 -3.01 -2.59
C SER A 68 14.83 -2.92 -1.07
N HIS A 69 13.68 -3.04 -0.37
CA HIS A 69 13.67 -2.98 1.09
C HIS A 69 14.31 -4.22 1.76
N ILE A 70 14.16 -5.43 1.19
CA ILE A 70 14.82 -6.64 1.69
C ILE A 70 16.35 -6.50 1.53
N LYS A 71 16.80 -6.08 0.34
CA LYS A 71 18.23 -5.81 0.08
C LYS A 71 18.81 -4.76 1.04
N LEU A 72 18.05 -3.68 1.30
CA LEU A 72 18.45 -2.65 2.23
C LEU A 72 18.47 -3.16 3.68
N ALA A 73 17.45 -3.89 4.11
CA ALA A 73 17.38 -4.48 5.45
C ALA A 73 18.54 -5.43 5.72
N GLN A 74 18.92 -6.28 4.75
CA GLN A 74 20.12 -7.11 4.86
C GLN A 74 21.39 -6.28 4.97
N LYS A 75 21.55 -5.21 4.15
CA LYS A 75 22.71 -4.30 4.25
C LYS A 75 22.82 -3.64 5.62
N GLU A 76 21.68 -3.33 6.22
CA GLU A 76 21.56 -2.72 7.56
C GLU A 76 21.61 -3.77 8.71
N LYS A 77 21.94 -5.04 8.37
CA LYS A 77 22.10 -6.15 9.33
C LYS A 77 20.85 -6.47 10.16
N LEU A 78 19.66 -6.25 9.62
CA LEU A 78 18.39 -6.63 10.26
C LEU A 78 18.04 -8.11 10.10
N GLY A 79 18.73 -8.82 9.22
CA GLY A 79 18.60 -10.24 8.97
C GLY A 79 19.40 -10.67 7.73
N SER A 80 19.39 -11.97 7.42
CA SER A 80 20.06 -12.54 6.25
C SER A 80 19.04 -13.17 5.31
N VAL A 81 19.30 -13.13 4.00
CA VAL A 81 18.51 -13.88 3.00
C VAL A 81 19.13 -15.25 2.69
N LYS A 82 20.32 -15.56 3.21
CA LYS A 82 21.09 -16.78 2.91
C LYS A 82 21.04 -17.80 4.04
N ASP A 83 21.26 -17.34 5.26
CA ASP A 83 21.40 -18.20 6.43
C ASP A 83 20.05 -18.29 7.16
N ILE A 84 19.06 -18.94 6.51
CA ILE A 84 17.70 -19.07 7.02
C ILE A 84 17.39 -20.56 7.13
N GLU A 85 17.04 -21.00 8.32
CA GLU A 85 16.49 -22.32 8.57
C GLU A 85 14.97 -22.28 8.29
N PHE A 86 14.51 -23.19 7.45
CA PHE A 86 13.09 -23.33 7.11
C PHE A 86 12.55 -24.65 7.64
N ILE A 87 11.61 -24.57 8.56
CA ILE A 87 10.91 -25.72 9.10
C ILE A 87 9.57 -25.89 8.36
N GLY A 88 9.29 -27.11 7.89
CA GLY A 88 8.03 -27.44 7.21
C GLY A 88 7.90 -26.97 5.76
N PHE A 89 8.91 -26.29 5.20
CA PHE A 89 8.87 -25.90 3.79
C PHE A 89 9.08 -27.11 2.87
N LYS A 90 8.23 -27.23 1.86
CA LYS A 90 8.37 -28.21 0.78
C LYS A 90 8.53 -27.50 -0.57
N PRO A 91 9.41 -27.96 -1.48
CA PRO A 91 9.62 -27.32 -2.79
C PRO A 91 8.37 -27.19 -3.64
N GLU A 92 7.41 -28.08 -3.50
CA GLU A 92 6.11 -28.04 -4.19
C GLU A 92 5.26 -26.82 -3.86
N PHE A 93 5.47 -26.19 -2.70
CA PHE A 93 4.77 -24.94 -2.33
C PHE A 93 5.23 -23.76 -3.18
N ALA A 94 6.41 -23.84 -3.81
CA ALA A 94 6.94 -22.75 -4.61
C ALA A 94 6.37 -22.76 -6.03
N ARG A 95 5.69 -21.67 -6.40
CA ARG A 95 5.18 -21.44 -7.76
C ARG A 95 5.59 -20.08 -8.29
N LYS A 96 5.72 -19.96 -9.61
CA LYS A 96 6.04 -18.70 -10.25
C LYS A 96 4.81 -17.79 -10.24
N PHE A 97 4.86 -16.72 -9.47
CA PHE A 97 3.85 -15.67 -9.46
C PHE A 97 3.97 -14.77 -10.68
N ARG A 98 2.85 -14.30 -11.19
CA ARG A 98 2.81 -13.25 -12.20
C ARG A 98 3.14 -11.92 -11.55
N LEU A 99 4.20 -11.28 -12.01
CA LEU A 99 4.53 -9.92 -11.58
C LEU A 99 3.58 -8.92 -12.24
N PRO A 100 3.31 -7.76 -11.59
CA PRO A 100 2.58 -6.66 -12.20
C PRO A 100 3.17 -6.24 -13.53
N PHE A 101 2.33 -5.76 -14.46
CA PHE A 101 2.74 -5.35 -15.81
C PHE A 101 3.93 -4.37 -15.79
N MET A 102 3.94 -3.43 -14.86
CA MET A 102 5.00 -2.45 -14.70
C MET A 102 6.38 -3.07 -14.37
N TYR A 103 6.42 -4.23 -13.73
CA TYR A 103 7.68 -4.91 -13.38
C TYR A 103 8.25 -5.76 -14.53
N LYS A 104 7.43 -6.13 -15.53
CA LYS A 104 7.86 -6.97 -16.64
C LYS A 104 8.76 -6.24 -17.64
N ASN A 105 8.69 -4.91 -17.70
CA ASN A 105 9.41 -4.13 -18.70
C ASN A 105 10.30 -3.08 -18.04
N ALA A 106 11.63 -3.23 -18.19
CA ALA A 106 12.62 -2.33 -17.60
C ALA A 106 12.51 -0.89 -18.14
N PHE A 107 12.13 -0.71 -19.40
CA PHE A 107 11.93 0.61 -20.00
C PHE A 107 10.72 1.33 -19.41
N ILE A 108 9.61 0.61 -19.19
CA ILE A 108 8.43 1.15 -18.53
C ILE A 108 8.78 1.59 -17.12
N ARG A 109 9.51 0.74 -16.37
CA ARG A 109 9.95 1.05 -15.00
C ARG A 109 10.86 2.28 -14.94
N LEU A 110 11.78 2.44 -15.90
CA LEU A 110 12.64 3.61 -15.99
C LEU A 110 11.83 4.87 -16.34
N GLY A 111 10.92 4.78 -17.31
CA GLY A 111 10.03 5.86 -17.69
C GLY A 111 9.15 6.34 -16.52
N PHE A 112 8.61 5.41 -15.73
CA PHE A 112 7.84 5.74 -14.53
C PHE A 112 8.69 6.47 -13.48
N ARG A 113 9.93 6.05 -13.23
CA ARG A 113 10.82 6.77 -12.28
C ARG A 113 11.09 8.22 -12.69
N ILE A 114 11.18 8.50 -13.99
CA ILE A 114 11.38 9.86 -14.52
C ILE A 114 10.07 10.66 -14.46
N ALA A 115 8.94 10.02 -14.80
CA ALA A 115 7.63 10.65 -14.86
C ALA A 115 6.90 10.71 -13.50
N GLU A 116 7.41 10.04 -12.46
CA GLU A 116 6.74 9.89 -11.16
C GLU A 116 6.35 11.25 -10.56
N GLY A 117 7.28 12.20 -10.51
CA GLY A 117 7.02 13.52 -9.96
C GLY A 117 5.96 14.34 -10.73
N PRO A 118 6.07 14.50 -12.03
CA PRO A 118 5.04 15.16 -12.85
C PRO A 118 3.69 14.45 -12.80
N MET A 119 3.67 13.11 -12.83
CA MET A 119 2.45 12.31 -12.79
C MET A 119 1.72 12.44 -11.44
N ILE A 120 2.44 12.41 -10.33
CA ILE A 120 1.87 12.63 -8.99
C ILE A 120 1.24 14.02 -8.91
N ARG A 121 1.96 15.07 -9.33
CA ARG A 121 1.44 16.44 -9.37
C ARG A 121 0.20 16.59 -10.26
N PHE A 122 0.17 15.90 -11.40
CA PHE A 122 -1.01 15.88 -12.28
C PHE A 122 -2.19 15.19 -11.60
N PHE A 123 -1.95 14.07 -10.90
CA PHE A 123 -2.97 13.35 -10.15
C PHE A 123 -3.53 14.21 -9.01
N GLU A 124 -2.68 14.84 -8.21
CA GLU A 124 -3.07 15.74 -7.11
C GLU A 124 -3.90 16.93 -7.61
N ARG A 125 -3.50 17.54 -8.73
CA ARG A 125 -4.27 18.65 -9.34
C ARG A 125 -5.65 18.26 -9.85
N ASN A 126 -5.83 17.01 -10.28
CA ASN A 126 -7.05 16.53 -10.91
C ASN A 126 -8.01 15.81 -9.95
N ASN A 127 -7.53 15.44 -8.77
CA ASN A 127 -8.34 14.79 -7.76
C ASN A 127 -8.53 15.71 -6.54
N LYS A 128 -9.75 15.76 -6.01
CA LYS A 128 -10.08 16.51 -4.80
C LYS A 128 -11.04 15.68 -3.97
N ILE A 129 -10.95 15.86 -2.66
CA ILE A 129 -11.96 15.33 -1.74
C ILE A 129 -13.27 16.06 -2.01
N MET A 130 -14.33 15.29 -2.17
CA MET A 130 -15.71 15.77 -2.26
C MET A 130 -16.47 15.32 -1.04
N ILE A 131 -17.26 16.21 -0.48
CA ILE A 131 -18.10 15.95 0.68
C ILE A 131 -19.54 16.15 0.24
N ASP A 132 -20.36 15.12 0.45
CA ASP A 132 -21.79 15.14 0.20
C ASP A 132 -22.47 15.73 1.43
N GLU A 133 -22.95 16.97 1.30
CA GLU A 133 -23.58 17.73 2.40
C GLU A 133 -24.89 17.06 2.88
N GLU A 134 -25.64 16.40 1.98
CA GLU A 134 -26.92 15.75 2.31
C GLU A 134 -26.70 14.49 3.18
N ARG A 135 -25.61 13.74 2.89
CA ARG A 135 -25.25 12.54 3.65
C ARG A 135 -24.47 12.86 4.92
N CYS A 136 -23.88 14.04 5.00
CA CYS A 136 -22.97 14.41 6.09
C CYS A 136 -23.70 14.62 7.40
N ALA A 137 -23.44 13.76 8.39
CA ALA A 137 -23.97 13.93 9.76
C ALA A 137 -23.26 15.01 10.58
N LYS A 138 -22.28 15.75 10.03
CA LYS A 138 -21.51 16.80 10.70
C LYS A 138 -20.84 16.36 12.03
N CYS A 139 -20.52 15.08 12.18
CA CYS A 139 -20.00 14.48 13.40
C CYS A 139 -18.54 14.85 13.73
N GLY A 140 -17.80 15.44 12.78
CA GLY A 140 -16.41 15.89 12.98
C GLY A 140 -15.34 14.81 13.00
N THR A 141 -15.68 13.52 12.91
CA THR A 141 -14.71 12.40 12.98
C THR A 141 -13.62 12.53 11.91
N CYS A 142 -14.01 12.88 10.67
CA CYS A 142 -13.05 13.06 9.56
C CYS A 142 -12.05 14.20 9.81
N VAL A 143 -12.46 15.26 10.50
CA VAL A 143 -11.57 16.37 10.88
C VAL A 143 -10.54 15.91 11.90
N LYS A 144 -10.98 15.19 12.95
CA LYS A 144 -10.11 14.66 14.02
C LYS A 144 -9.11 13.62 13.52
N THR A 145 -9.48 12.85 12.49
CA THR A 145 -8.65 11.74 11.95
C THR A 145 -7.71 12.22 10.84
N CYS A 146 -7.79 13.47 10.39
CA CYS A 146 -6.98 13.94 9.27
C CYS A 146 -5.50 14.09 9.67
N PRO A 147 -4.57 13.27 9.14
CA PRO A 147 -3.16 13.33 9.53
C PRO A 147 -2.41 14.55 9.00
N ALA A 148 -3.04 15.31 8.08
CA ALA A 148 -2.47 16.51 7.46
C ALA A 148 -3.16 17.80 7.92
N ASP A 149 -4.09 17.73 8.90
CA ASP A 149 -4.91 18.85 9.35
C ASP A 149 -5.54 19.64 8.19
N ALA A 150 -5.91 18.93 7.15
CA ALA A 150 -6.45 19.50 5.93
C ALA A 150 -7.98 19.67 5.94
N LEU A 151 -8.66 19.26 6.99
CA LEU A 151 -10.11 19.38 7.13
C LEU A 151 -10.45 20.30 8.30
N THR A 152 -11.35 21.24 8.05
CA THR A 152 -11.92 22.13 9.07
C THR A 152 -13.44 22.02 9.08
N MET A 153 -14.06 22.21 10.24
CA MET A 153 -15.52 22.17 10.35
C MET A 153 -16.11 23.55 10.03
N SER A 154 -17.13 23.58 9.19
CA SER A 154 -17.96 24.76 8.92
C SER A 154 -19.43 24.49 9.27
N GLU A 155 -20.29 25.49 9.20
CA GLU A 155 -21.75 25.35 9.42
C GLU A 155 -22.39 24.33 8.46
N LYS A 156 -21.91 24.25 7.21
CA LYS A 156 -22.40 23.31 6.19
C LYS A 156 -21.78 21.90 6.28
N GLY A 157 -20.75 21.75 7.11
CA GLY A 157 -20.01 20.49 7.27
C GLY A 157 -18.50 20.67 7.10
N PRO A 158 -17.72 19.59 7.00
CA PRO A 158 -16.27 19.67 6.86
C PRO A 158 -15.87 20.25 5.50
N VAL A 159 -14.83 21.08 5.48
CA VAL A 159 -14.24 21.69 4.29
C VAL A 159 -12.78 21.25 4.17
N ALA A 160 -12.37 20.87 2.98
CA ALA A 160 -11.01 20.41 2.73
C ALA A 160 -10.12 21.51 2.14
N ASP A 161 -9.01 21.78 2.79
CA ASP A 161 -7.92 22.56 2.21
C ASP A 161 -7.13 21.70 1.23
N THR A 162 -7.31 21.98 -0.06
CA THR A 162 -6.67 21.22 -1.14
C THR A 162 -5.16 21.41 -1.20
N LYS A 163 -4.58 22.41 -0.53
CA LYS A 163 -3.12 22.62 -0.47
C LYS A 163 -2.47 21.75 0.60
N LYS A 164 -3.19 21.48 1.68
CA LYS A 164 -2.72 20.61 2.78
C LYS A 164 -3.08 19.15 2.55
N CYS A 165 -4.15 18.86 1.81
CA CYS A 165 -4.68 17.51 1.62
C CYS A 165 -3.71 16.63 0.83
N ILE A 166 -3.24 15.55 1.45
CA ILE A 166 -2.35 14.55 0.85
C ILE A 166 -3.08 13.39 0.16
N LEU A 167 -4.40 13.48 0.02
CA LEU A 167 -5.27 12.47 -0.61
C LEU A 167 -5.12 11.05 -0.02
N CYS A 168 -4.85 10.93 1.26
CA CYS A 168 -4.70 9.63 1.94
C CYS A 168 -6.02 8.88 2.14
N LEU A 169 -7.17 9.54 1.96
CA LEU A 169 -8.54 9.01 2.09
C LEU A 169 -8.93 8.50 3.49
N CYS A 170 -8.15 8.70 4.53
CA CYS A 170 -8.52 8.35 5.91
C CYS A 170 -9.89 8.92 6.30
N CYS A 171 -10.21 10.13 5.85
CA CYS A 171 -11.51 10.75 6.09
C CYS A 171 -12.69 10.01 5.44
N GLN A 172 -12.46 9.35 4.28
CA GLN A 172 -13.44 8.50 3.61
C GLN A 172 -13.69 7.22 4.41
N GLU A 173 -12.61 6.56 4.84
CA GLU A 173 -12.67 5.29 5.56
C GLU A 173 -13.41 5.40 6.91
N VAL A 174 -13.21 6.51 7.64
CA VAL A 174 -13.86 6.71 8.94
C VAL A 174 -15.29 7.27 8.83
N CYS A 175 -15.79 7.57 7.63
CA CYS A 175 -17.10 8.15 7.43
C CYS A 175 -18.22 7.11 7.42
N LEU A 176 -18.88 6.90 8.54
CA LEU A 176 -20.00 5.96 8.68
C LEU A 176 -21.19 6.26 7.75
N LYS A 177 -21.29 7.50 7.26
CA LYS A 177 -22.35 7.91 6.32
C LYS A 177 -21.94 7.85 4.86
N ASN A 178 -20.70 7.41 4.57
CA ASN A 178 -20.15 7.40 3.20
C ASN A 178 -20.33 8.75 2.48
N ALA A 179 -20.20 9.85 3.21
CA ALA A 179 -20.41 11.21 2.69
C ALA A 179 -19.15 11.79 2.04
N ILE A 180 -18.01 11.08 2.05
CA ILE A 180 -16.74 11.57 1.55
C ILE A 180 -16.22 10.67 0.43
N GLY A 181 -15.75 11.28 -0.66
CA GLY A 181 -15.19 10.56 -1.78
C GLY A 181 -14.23 11.41 -2.60
N LEU A 182 -13.66 10.80 -3.65
CA LEU A 182 -12.81 11.50 -4.63
C LEU A 182 -13.66 12.04 -5.78
N LYS A 183 -13.54 13.33 -6.07
CA LYS A 183 -14.03 13.92 -7.30
C LYS A 183 -12.95 13.81 -8.36
N LYS A 184 -13.16 13.00 -9.40
CA LYS A 184 -12.34 13.01 -10.61
C LYS A 184 -12.77 14.18 -11.51
N LYS A 185 -11.81 14.97 -12.01
CA LYS A 185 -12.08 16.04 -12.97
C LYS A 185 -12.63 15.39 -14.26
N GLY A 186 -13.88 15.71 -14.63
CA GLY A 186 -14.54 15.18 -15.84
C GLY A 186 -15.78 14.30 -15.61
N ILE A 187 -16.10 13.96 -14.36
CA ILE A 187 -17.36 13.26 -14.06
C ILE A 187 -18.33 14.30 -13.51
N THR A 188 -19.31 14.65 -14.31
CA THR A 188 -20.42 15.55 -13.97
C THR A 188 -21.33 14.97 -12.87
N LYS A 189 -22.04 15.86 -12.20
CA LYS A 189 -22.92 15.84 -11.04
C LYS A 189 -23.86 14.61 -10.77
N SER A 190 -23.70 13.46 -11.35
CA SER A 190 -24.59 12.30 -11.15
C SER A 190 -23.89 11.04 -10.66
N GLY A 191 -22.76 11.16 -9.99
CA GLY A 191 -22.06 10.02 -9.41
C GLY A 191 -22.60 9.66 -8.03
N LYS A 192 -23.67 8.85 -7.95
CA LYS A 192 -23.97 8.10 -6.73
C LYS A 192 -22.71 7.30 -6.36
N ILE A 193 -22.14 7.57 -5.19
CA ILE A 193 -21.09 6.76 -4.59
C ILE A 193 -21.72 5.38 -4.34
N ARG A 194 -21.24 4.35 -5.07
CA ARG A 194 -21.60 2.95 -4.82
C ARG A 194 -20.80 2.41 -3.66
#